data_261609e090db56d5ab6a8c82de33d8e5
#
_entry.id   261609e090db56d5ab6a8c82de33d8e5
#
_cell.length_a   1.000
_cell.length_b   1.000
_cell.length_c   1.000
_cell.angle_alpha   90.00
_cell.angle_beta   90.00
_cell.angle_gamma   90.00
#
_symmetry.space_group_name_H-M   'P 1'
#
loop_
_entity.id
_entity.type
_entity.pdbx_description
1 polymer ?
#
loop_
_entity_poly.entity_id
_entity_poly.type
_entity_poly.pdbx_seq_one_letter_code
_entity_poly.pdbx_strand_id
1 'polypeptide(L)'
;MLDGPHLLTIRLRPSPALLGLIIIAHLGGVVALFLMNLPLVATIPLVLLLFVSVALAGRAQVQKRGLSLVLAADGALRICQEGVDAWARVLPGTVLFPAVSWFTLAWTAQDGRSRRLRLMLIAPEVIEDRNGKPQWRRLRTWLRYRAMESGPDTLSPAA
;
A
#
# COMPACT_ATOMS: atom_id res chain seq x y z
N MET A 1 -26.12 2.65 9.83
CA MET A 1 -26.05 1.21 9.59
C MET A 1 -26.31 1.04 8.09
N LEU A 2 -25.24 1.13 7.29
CA LEU A 2 -25.32 1.08 5.81
C LEU A 2 -24.68 -0.22 5.37
N ASP A 3 -25.45 -1.31 5.43
CA ASP A 3 -25.12 -2.60 4.83
C ASP A 3 -25.34 -2.53 3.31
N GLY A 4 -24.48 -1.78 2.63
CA GLY A 4 -24.37 -1.94 1.18
C GLY A 4 -23.69 -3.28 0.84
N PRO A 5 -23.88 -3.82 -0.36
CA PRO A 5 -23.28 -5.10 -0.76
C PRO A 5 -21.76 -4.95 -0.81
N HIS A 6 -21.09 -5.28 0.30
CA HIS A 6 -19.65 -5.33 0.36
C HIS A 6 -19.16 -6.52 -0.45
N LEU A 7 -18.39 -6.25 -1.51
CA LEU A 7 -17.86 -7.31 -2.36
C LEU A 7 -16.69 -8.05 -1.75
N LEU A 8 -15.82 -7.34 -1.04
CA LEU A 8 -14.57 -7.93 -0.59
C LEU A 8 -13.94 -7.11 0.54
N THR A 9 -13.63 -7.76 1.64
CA THR A 9 -12.79 -7.19 2.70
C THR A 9 -11.40 -7.80 2.60
N ILE A 10 -10.40 -6.97 2.38
CA ILE A 10 -9.00 -7.35 2.24
C ILE A 10 -8.24 -6.86 3.47
N ARG A 11 -7.68 -7.77 4.22
CA ARG A 11 -6.75 -7.44 5.31
C ARG A 11 -5.33 -7.47 4.77
N LEU A 12 -4.58 -6.42 5.06
CA LEU A 12 -3.18 -6.33 4.69
C LEU A 12 -2.30 -6.80 5.85
N ARG A 13 -1.27 -7.55 5.49
CA ARG A 13 -0.25 -8.00 6.43
C ARG A 13 1.12 -7.58 5.92
N PRO A 14 1.96 -6.95 6.75
CA PRO A 14 3.33 -6.70 6.38
C PRO A 14 4.03 -8.03 6.09
N SER A 15 4.77 -8.08 5.00
CA SER A 15 5.51 -9.28 4.61
C SER A 15 6.88 -9.30 5.30
N PRO A 16 7.13 -10.21 6.26
CA PRO A 16 8.44 -10.34 6.89
C PRO A 16 9.51 -10.77 5.88
N ALA A 17 9.12 -11.56 4.88
CA ALA A 17 10.04 -11.98 3.82
C ALA A 17 10.52 -10.80 2.98
N LEU A 18 9.63 -9.86 2.62
CA LEU A 18 10.01 -8.65 1.90
C LEU A 18 10.93 -7.77 2.76
N LEU A 19 10.62 -7.63 4.03
CA LEU A 19 11.47 -6.87 4.95
C LEU A 19 12.87 -7.49 5.05
N GLY A 20 12.96 -8.81 5.20
CA GLY A 20 14.20 -9.55 5.20
C GLY A 20 15.00 -9.36 3.90
N LEU A 21 14.35 -9.43 2.76
CA LEU A 21 14.98 -9.21 1.45
C LEU A 21 15.54 -7.78 1.33
N ILE A 22 14.79 -6.77 1.77
CA ILE A 22 15.25 -5.38 1.79
C ILE A 22 16.50 -5.24 2.66
N ILE A 23 16.48 -5.80 3.86
CA ILE A 23 17.64 -5.75 4.78
C ILE A 23 18.86 -6.41 4.14
N ILE A 24 18.71 -7.61 3.60
CA ILE A 24 19.81 -8.34 2.95
C ILE A 24 20.37 -7.56 1.76
N ALA A 25 19.53 -6.98 0.92
CA ALA A 25 19.98 -6.19 -0.23
C ALA A 25 20.77 -4.94 0.20
N HIS A 26 20.33 -4.26 1.27
CA HIS A 26 21.03 -3.09 1.78
C HIS A 26 22.34 -3.44 2.49
N LEU A 27 22.38 -4.53 3.26
CA LEU A 27 23.63 -5.03 3.84
C LEU A 27 24.62 -5.40 2.73
N GLY A 28 24.18 -6.08 1.68
CA GLY A 28 25.00 -6.36 0.51
C GLY A 28 25.53 -5.09 -0.14
N GLY A 29 24.69 -4.05 -0.27
CA GLY A 29 25.10 -2.74 -0.76
C GLY A 29 26.17 -2.07 0.10
N VAL A 30 26.04 -2.12 1.42
CA VAL A 30 27.05 -1.60 2.35
C VAL A 30 28.38 -2.34 2.18
N VAL A 31 28.35 -3.68 2.14
CA VAL A 31 29.55 -4.49 1.93
C VAL A 31 30.21 -4.16 0.59
N ALA A 32 29.43 -4.03 -0.48
CA ALA A 32 29.95 -3.66 -1.79
C ALA A 32 30.65 -2.30 -1.79
N LEU A 33 30.09 -1.30 -1.08
CA LEU A 33 30.70 0.03 -0.95
C LEU A 33 32.08 -0.04 -0.27
N PHE A 34 32.22 -0.87 0.78
CA PHE A 34 33.51 -1.06 1.45
C PHE A 34 34.54 -1.77 0.56
N LEU A 35 34.10 -2.72 -0.25
CA LEU A 35 34.98 -3.43 -1.19
C LEU A 35 35.46 -2.55 -2.36
N MET A 36 34.73 -1.49 -2.69
CA MET A 36 35.09 -0.57 -3.78
C MET A 36 36.22 0.40 -3.42
N ASN A 37 36.75 0.40 -2.17
CA ASN A 37 37.80 1.30 -1.70
C ASN A 37 37.56 2.78 -2.05
N LEU A 38 36.31 3.21 -1.99
CA LEU A 38 35.95 4.61 -2.26
C LEU A 38 36.49 5.54 -1.17
N PRO A 39 36.82 6.81 -1.50
CA PRO A 39 37.23 7.76 -0.49
C PRO A 39 36.09 7.98 0.52
N LEU A 40 36.43 8.15 1.80
CA LEU A 40 35.48 8.30 2.90
C LEU A 40 34.40 9.36 2.64
N VAL A 41 34.80 10.46 1.98
CA VAL A 41 33.90 11.56 1.59
C VAL A 41 32.73 11.07 0.71
N ALA A 42 32.97 10.08 -0.14
CA ALA A 42 31.92 9.49 -0.99
C ALA A 42 31.18 8.35 -0.28
N THR A 43 31.88 7.56 0.52
CA THR A 43 31.31 6.39 1.22
C THR A 43 30.29 6.80 2.27
N ILE A 44 30.55 7.82 3.08
CA ILE A 44 29.68 8.28 4.16
C ILE A 44 28.26 8.64 3.64
N PRO A 45 28.09 9.54 2.62
CA PRO A 45 26.76 9.89 2.14
C PRO A 45 26.03 8.71 1.50
N LEU A 46 26.74 7.77 0.85
CA LEU A 46 26.12 6.59 0.26
C LEU A 46 25.59 5.62 1.33
N VAL A 47 26.36 5.38 2.40
CA VAL A 47 25.91 4.57 3.53
C VAL A 47 24.71 5.24 4.21
N LEU A 48 24.75 6.56 4.42
CA LEU A 48 23.62 7.30 4.99
C LEU A 48 22.37 7.16 4.12
N LEU A 49 22.50 7.26 2.81
CA LEU A 49 21.40 7.08 1.86
C LEU A 49 20.78 5.67 1.97
N LEU A 50 21.61 4.62 2.11
CA LEU A 50 21.14 3.26 2.33
C LEU A 50 20.35 3.13 3.64
N PHE A 51 20.83 3.72 4.74
CA PHE A 51 20.10 3.72 6.01
C PHE A 51 18.75 4.44 5.90
N VAL A 52 18.71 5.61 5.28
CA VAL A 52 17.45 6.34 5.04
C VAL A 52 16.50 5.48 4.22
N SER A 53 16.99 4.81 3.18
CA SER A 53 16.18 3.93 2.33
C SER A 53 15.56 2.77 3.13
N VAL A 54 16.33 2.09 3.99
CA VAL A 54 15.81 1.04 4.87
C VAL A 54 14.77 1.59 5.84
N ALA A 55 15.03 2.75 6.44
CA ALA A 55 14.09 3.37 7.37
C ALA A 55 12.75 3.71 6.69
N LEU A 56 12.79 4.25 5.48
CA LEU A 56 11.59 4.55 4.69
C LEU A 56 10.84 3.27 4.30
N ALA A 57 11.55 2.23 3.87
CA ALA A 57 10.95 0.93 3.54
C ALA A 57 10.32 0.28 4.78
N GLY A 58 10.98 0.33 5.92
CA GLY A 58 10.44 -0.16 7.20
C GLY A 58 9.18 0.59 7.62
N ARG A 59 9.17 1.92 7.53
CA ARG A 59 7.97 2.74 7.79
C ARG A 59 6.82 2.37 6.88
N ALA A 60 7.07 2.16 5.59
CA ALA A 60 6.04 1.75 4.63
C ALA A 60 5.42 0.38 4.99
N GLN A 61 6.22 -0.54 5.54
CA GLN A 61 5.71 -1.83 6.03
C GLN A 61 4.90 -1.70 7.32
N VAL A 62 5.35 -0.86 8.25
CA VAL A 62 4.61 -0.59 9.50
C VAL A 62 3.24 0.04 9.22
N GLN A 63 3.15 0.95 8.25
CA GLN A 63 1.88 1.59 7.85
C GLN A 63 0.84 0.60 7.33
N LYS A 64 1.24 -0.58 6.87
CA LYS A 64 0.31 -1.64 6.42
C LYS A 64 -0.28 -2.46 7.58
N ARG A 65 0.26 -2.33 8.81
CA ARG A 65 -0.26 -3.06 9.97
C ARG A 65 -1.66 -2.60 10.31
N GLY A 66 -2.56 -3.56 10.45
CA GLY A 66 -3.94 -3.29 10.81
C GLY A 66 -4.78 -2.60 9.73
N LEU A 67 -4.21 -2.36 8.54
CA LEU A 67 -4.94 -1.76 7.44
C LEU A 67 -5.86 -2.80 6.79
N SER A 68 -7.14 -2.49 6.74
CA SER A 68 -8.15 -3.26 6.02
C SER A 68 -8.78 -2.41 4.94
N LEU A 69 -8.92 -2.96 3.77
CA LEU A 69 -9.58 -2.33 2.63
C LEU A 69 -10.90 -3.05 2.39
N VAL A 70 -12.01 -2.32 2.45
CA VAL A 70 -13.33 -2.82 2.12
C VAL A 70 -13.72 -2.27 0.77
N LEU A 71 -13.87 -3.16 -0.20
CA LEU A 71 -14.21 -2.82 -1.57
C LEU A 71 -15.71 -3.01 -1.78
N ALA A 72 -16.36 -1.98 -2.29
CA ALA A 72 -17.77 -2.00 -2.62
C ALA A 72 -18.01 -2.29 -4.12
N ALA A 73 -19.21 -2.71 -4.45
CA ALA A 73 -19.62 -3.06 -5.83
C ALA A 73 -19.65 -1.85 -6.76
N ASP A 74 -19.90 -0.68 -6.21
CA ASP A 74 -19.99 0.61 -6.90
C ASP A 74 -18.63 1.26 -7.20
N GLY A 75 -17.51 0.59 -6.84
CA GLY A 75 -16.17 1.13 -7.00
C GLY A 75 -15.69 1.99 -5.82
N ALA A 76 -16.54 2.17 -4.79
CA ALA A 76 -16.11 2.84 -3.57
C ALA A 76 -15.17 1.95 -2.76
N LEU A 77 -14.23 2.56 -2.07
CA LEU A 77 -13.26 1.90 -1.20
C LEU A 77 -13.32 2.52 0.17
N ARG A 78 -13.43 1.70 1.20
CA ARG A 78 -13.36 2.13 2.59
C ARG A 78 -12.06 1.66 3.20
N ILE A 79 -11.36 2.55 3.87
CA ILE A 79 -10.14 2.26 4.61
C ILE A 79 -10.53 2.13 6.07
N CYS A 80 -10.20 0.97 6.66
CA CYS A 80 -10.34 0.74 8.09
C CYS A 80 -8.95 0.48 8.66
N GLN A 81 -8.49 1.34 9.54
CA GLN A 81 -7.25 1.22 10.30
C GLN A 81 -7.52 1.74 11.71
N GLU A 82 -6.71 1.36 12.70
CA GLU A 82 -6.86 1.88 14.08
C GLU A 82 -7.04 3.39 14.10
N GLY A 83 -8.24 3.85 14.52
CA GLY A 83 -8.59 5.28 14.60
C GLY A 83 -8.94 5.98 13.28
N VAL A 84 -8.91 5.26 12.15
CA VAL A 84 -9.31 5.80 10.83
C VAL A 84 -10.32 4.88 10.20
N ASP A 85 -11.50 5.41 9.93
CA ASP A 85 -12.55 4.75 9.16
C ASP A 85 -13.10 5.78 8.18
N ALA A 86 -12.67 5.70 6.93
CA ALA A 86 -12.97 6.71 5.94
C ALA A 86 -13.18 6.11 4.54
N TRP A 87 -14.07 6.73 3.79
CA TRP A 87 -14.21 6.46 2.36
C TRP A 87 -13.02 7.04 1.60
N ALA A 88 -12.42 6.24 0.76
CA ALA A 88 -11.28 6.61 -0.04
C ALA A 88 -11.54 6.38 -1.52
N ARG A 89 -10.86 7.17 -2.33
CA ARG A 89 -10.86 7.03 -3.78
C ARG A 89 -9.47 6.63 -4.26
N VAL A 90 -9.42 5.75 -5.24
CA VAL A 90 -8.18 5.42 -5.95
C VAL A 90 -7.88 6.55 -6.93
N LEU A 91 -6.71 7.15 -6.80
CA LEU A 91 -6.27 8.19 -7.73
C LEU A 91 -5.76 7.58 -9.04
N PRO A 92 -5.84 8.33 -10.15
CA PRO A 92 -5.21 7.95 -11.42
C PRO A 92 -3.72 7.67 -11.24
N GLY A 93 -3.16 6.81 -12.11
CA GLY A 93 -1.75 6.39 -12.02
C GLY A 93 -1.55 5.07 -11.29
N THR A 94 -2.60 4.27 -11.15
CA THR A 94 -2.51 2.89 -10.66
C THR A 94 -1.73 2.02 -11.62
N VAL A 95 -0.69 1.35 -11.14
CA VAL A 95 0.13 0.42 -11.91
C VAL A 95 -0.11 -0.99 -11.38
N LEU A 96 -0.52 -1.90 -12.27
CA LEU A 96 -0.89 -3.28 -11.94
C LEU A 96 0.02 -4.27 -12.66
N PHE A 97 0.90 -4.92 -11.90
CA PHE A 97 1.68 -6.08 -12.36
C PHE A 97 1.09 -7.39 -11.82
N PRO A 98 1.49 -8.55 -12.36
CA PRO A 98 1.03 -9.85 -11.88
C PRO A 98 1.19 -10.07 -10.38
N ALA A 99 2.33 -9.67 -9.81
CA ALA A 99 2.67 -9.88 -8.40
C ALA A 99 2.69 -8.60 -7.57
N VAL A 100 2.64 -7.41 -8.19
CA VAL A 100 2.77 -6.11 -7.52
C VAL A 100 1.69 -5.16 -8.02
N SER A 101 1.13 -4.39 -7.12
CA SER A 101 0.21 -3.30 -7.47
C SER A 101 0.64 -2.04 -6.74
N TRP A 102 0.70 -0.94 -7.47
CA TRP A 102 0.98 0.37 -6.92
C TRP A 102 -0.19 1.30 -7.21
N PHE A 103 -0.76 1.89 -6.18
CA PHE A 103 -1.85 2.82 -6.29
C PHE A 103 -1.85 3.84 -5.15
N THR A 104 -2.47 4.97 -5.39
CA THR A 104 -2.60 6.03 -4.41
C THR A 104 -4.06 6.15 -3.99
N LEU A 105 -4.30 6.15 -2.70
CA LEU A 105 -5.60 6.40 -2.10
C LEU A 105 -5.67 7.85 -1.63
N ALA A 106 -6.80 8.48 -1.86
CA ALA A 106 -7.11 9.79 -1.30
C ALA A 106 -8.43 9.71 -0.53
N TRP A 107 -8.46 10.31 0.65
CA TRP A 107 -9.66 10.42 1.46
C TRP A 107 -9.68 11.76 2.21
N THR A 108 -10.86 12.17 2.62
CA THR A 108 -11.02 13.31 3.51
C THR A 108 -11.09 12.80 4.95
N ALA A 109 -10.18 13.25 5.78
CA ALA A 109 -10.20 12.92 7.20
C ALA A 109 -11.32 13.69 7.92
N GLN A 110 -11.64 13.28 9.15
CA GLN A 110 -12.69 13.94 9.96
C GLN A 110 -12.39 15.42 10.24
N ASP A 111 -11.13 15.82 10.17
CA ASP A 111 -10.68 17.21 10.28
C ASP A 111 -10.87 18.03 8.98
N GLY A 112 -11.55 17.49 7.97
CA GLY A 112 -11.76 18.10 6.66
C GLY A 112 -10.53 18.13 5.76
N ARG A 113 -9.37 17.63 6.20
CA ARG A 113 -8.14 17.63 5.43
C ARG A 113 -8.09 16.46 4.48
N SER A 114 -7.74 16.73 3.21
CA SER A 114 -7.46 15.68 2.24
C SER A 114 -6.14 14.99 2.58
N ARG A 115 -6.20 13.69 2.75
CA ARG A 115 -5.02 12.84 2.99
C ARG A 115 -4.79 11.91 1.81
N ARG A 116 -3.51 11.58 1.58
CA ARG A 116 -3.11 10.66 0.52
C ARG A 116 -2.23 9.56 1.10
N LEU A 117 -2.47 8.33 0.69
CA LEU A 117 -1.67 7.18 1.05
C LEU A 117 -1.23 6.45 -0.22
N ARG A 118 0.07 6.35 -0.43
CA ARG A 118 0.65 5.54 -1.50
C ARG A 118 0.84 4.13 -0.99
N LEU A 119 0.21 3.18 -1.65
CA LEU A 119 0.30 1.78 -1.32
C LEU A 119 0.99 1.02 -2.45
N MET A 120 2.02 0.29 -2.09
CA MET A 120 2.60 -0.74 -2.91
C MET A 120 2.29 -2.07 -2.25
N LEU A 121 1.49 -2.88 -2.91
CA LEU A 121 1.08 -4.20 -2.43
C LEU A 121 1.74 -5.27 -3.29
N ILE A 122 2.22 -6.31 -2.63
CA ILE A 122 2.64 -7.56 -3.27
C ILE A 122 1.67 -8.68 -2.92
N ALA A 123 1.54 -9.67 -3.82
CA ALA A 123 0.58 -10.75 -3.66
C ALA A 123 0.57 -11.42 -2.27
N PRO A 124 1.74 -11.72 -1.63
CA PRO A 124 1.79 -12.34 -0.30
C PRO A 124 1.29 -11.44 0.85
N GLU A 125 1.16 -10.11 0.65
CA GLU A 125 0.67 -9.19 1.68
C GLU A 125 -0.86 -9.17 1.80
N VAL A 126 -1.53 -9.71 0.80
CA VAL A 126 -3.00 -9.82 0.75
C VAL A 126 -3.38 -11.16 1.36
N ILE A 127 -4.00 -11.12 2.54
CA ILE A 127 -4.40 -12.33 3.25
C ILE A 127 -5.49 -13.05 2.46
N GLU A 128 -5.34 -14.34 2.29
CA GLU A 128 -6.37 -15.21 1.72
C GLU A 128 -7.64 -15.17 2.59
N ASP A 129 -8.79 -15.27 1.96
CA ASP A 129 -10.07 -15.37 2.66
C ASP A 129 -10.10 -16.65 3.52
N ARG A 130 -11.01 -16.70 4.52
CA ARG A 130 -11.22 -17.90 5.37
C ARG A 130 -11.40 -19.19 4.58
N ASN A 131 -11.77 -19.08 3.31
CA ASN A 131 -11.97 -20.20 2.38
C ASN A 131 -10.74 -20.47 1.48
N GLY A 132 -9.57 -19.91 1.76
CA GLY A 132 -8.34 -20.10 0.95
C GLY A 132 -8.42 -19.52 -0.47
N LYS A 133 -9.40 -18.65 -0.76
CA LYS A 133 -9.54 -18.08 -2.11
C LYS A 133 -8.58 -16.92 -2.30
N PRO A 134 -7.83 -16.87 -3.42
CA PRO A 134 -6.84 -15.83 -3.69
C PRO A 134 -7.53 -14.48 -3.88
N GLN A 135 -7.54 -13.66 -2.84
CA GLN A 135 -8.10 -12.30 -2.88
C GLN A 135 -7.31 -11.36 -3.79
N TRP A 136 -6.03 -11.67 -4.04
CA TRP A 136 -5.16 -10.89 -4.91
C TRP A 136 -5.72 -10.71 -6.32
N ARG A 137 -6.23 -11.79 -6.94
CA ARG A 137 -6.87 -11.70 -8.26
C ARG A 137 -8.09 -10.78 -8.25
N ARG A 138 -8.93 -10.91 -7.23
CA ARG A 138 -10.14 -10.10 -7.07
C ARG A 138 -9.81 -8.62 -6.88
N LEU A 139 -8.81 -8.31 -6.04
CA LEU A 139 -8.32 -6.95 -5.84
C LEU A 139 -7.85 -6.33 -7.16
N ARG A 140 -7.03 -7.05 -7.93
CA ARG A 140 -6.52 -6.57 -9.22
C ARG A 140 -7.62 -6.33 -10.23
N THR A 141 -8.59 -7.24 -10.32
CA THR A 141 -9.75 -7.08 -11.20
C THR A 141 -10.57 -5.87 -10.79
N TRP A 142 -10.81 -5.70 -9.49
CA TRP A 142 -11.52 -4.56 -8.97
C TRP A 142 -10.79 -3.24 -9.28
N LEU A 143 -9.48 -3.16 -9.00
CA LEU A 143 -8.66 -1.98 -9.30
C LEU A 143 -8.67 -1.64 -10.79
N ARG A 144 -8.70 -2.63 -11.68
CA ARG A 144 -8.69 -2.41 -13.12
C ARG A 144 -10.01 -1.87 -13.67
N TYR A 145 -11.13 -2.38 -13.18
CA TYR A 145 -12.43 -2.13 -13.79
C TYR A 145 -13.31 -1.18 -12.98
N ARG A 146 -13.28 -1.26 -11.66
CA ARG A 146 -14.18 -0.49 -10.78
C ARG A 146 -13.56 0.79 -10.25
N ALA A 147 -12.28 0.77 -9.89
CA ALA A 147 -11.62 1.96 -9.36
C ALA A 147 -11.48 3.08 -10.39
N MET A 148 -11.49 2.75 -11.69
CA MET A 148 -11.42 3.74 -12.77
C MET A 148 -12.78 4.34 -13.14
N GLU A 149 -13.88 3.64 -12.85
CA GLU A 149 -15.24 4.11 -13.12
C GLU A 149 -15.75 5.12 -12.08
N SER A 150 -15.14 5.16 -10.92
CA SER A 150 -15.48 6.12 -9.85
C SER A 150 -14.98 7.53 -10.21
N GLY A 151 -15.75 8.22 -11.06
CA GLY A 151 -15.53 9.62 -11.43
C GLY A 151 -15.59 10.55 -10.20
N PRO A 152 -15.21 11.83 -10.37
CA PRO A 152 -15.12 12.80 -9.28
C PRO A 152 -16.47 13.09 -8.58
N ASP A 153 -17.60 12.74 -9.18
CA ASP A 153 -18.92 13.23 -8.77
C ASP A 153 -19.68 12.34 -7.78
N THR A 154 -19.20 11.13 -7.48
CA THR A 154 -19.96 10.16 -6.66
C THR A 154 -19.74 10.26 -5.15
N LEU A 155 -18.93 11.21 -4.68
CA LEU A 155 -18.61 11.37 -3.25
C LEU A 155 -19.23 12.63 -2.62
N SER A 156 -20.34 13.15 -3.18
CA SER A 156 -21.14 14.12 -2.43
C SER A 156 -22.01 13.31 -1.45
N PRO A 157 -21.72 13.33 -0.13
CA PRO A 157 -22.71 12.86 0.82
C PRO A 157 -23.90 13.81 0.69
N ALA A 158 -25.07 13.28 0.33
CA ALA A 158 -26.30 14.01 0.45
C ALA A 158 -26.36 14.57 1.88
N ALA A 159 -26.53 15.89 1.95
CA ALA A 159 -26.67 16.67 3.17
C ALA A 159 -27.87 16.20 3.98
#